data_0881819427d8e0111a5e8749ce4d4c00
#
_entry.id   0881819427d8e0111a5e8749ce4d4c00
#
_cell.length_a   1.000
_cell.length_b   1.000
_cell.length_c   1.000
_cell.angle_alpha   90.00
_cell.angle_beta   90.00
_cell.angle_gamma   90.00
#
_symmetry.space_group_name_H-M   'P 1'
#
loop_
_entity.id
_entity.type
_entity.pdbx_description
1 polymer ?
#
loop_
_entity_poly.entity_id
_entity_poly.type
_entity_poly.pdbx_seq_one_letter_code
_entity_poly.pdbx_strand_id
1 'polypeptide(L)'
;MRERKEKAVNEKFYQLPEEKQLRILNAGFRVFSKSTYRKSPMNEIAAEAGISKSLLFFYFRNKKELYLFLMKRAEELTMEYLSKSGCYAESDIFEMMYKGLLAKTEMMRKYPDMSLFALKSYYEEDEEVKDELQKIIAPYRKLSTNKSLPKLDPTLFKDGLDLNMMYQDMFLASEGYMYQMQNQGRIDVDRVLMDYRKLIDFWKDLYLK
;
A
#
# COMPACT_ATOMS: atom_id res chain seq x y z
N MET A 1 30.14 -17.65 18.51
CA MET A 1 29.63 -17.83 17.12
C MET A 1 28.56 -16.79 16.88
N ARG A 2 28.84 -15.73 16.11
CA ARG A 2 27.82 -14.75 15.71
C ARG A 2 26.95 -15.42 14.66
N GLU A 3 25.68 -15.72 14.98
CA GLU A 3 24.67 -16.05 13.98
C GLU A 3 24.61 -14.92 12.96
N ARG A 4 25.13 -15.16 11.75
CA ARG A 4 24.75 -14.40 10.56
C ARG A 4 23.25 -14.65 10.37
N LYS A 5 22.39 -13.74 10.81
CA LYS A 5 21.04 -13.65 10.27
C LYS A 5 21.23 -13.46 8.77
N GLU A 6 21.06 -14.55 8.01
CA GLU A 6 21.08 -14.48 6.56
C GLU A 6 20.02 -13.47 6.14
N LYS A 7 20.45 -12.40 5.46
CA LYS A 7 19.54 -11.38 4.96
C LYS A 7 18.58 -12.06 3.98
N ALA A 8 17.28 -11.87 4.15
CA ALA A 8 16.22 -12.46 3.35
C ALA A 8 16.34 -12.12 1.85
N VAL A 9 16.91 -10.96 1.53
CA VAL A 9 17.15 -10.46 0.18
C VAL A 9 18.66 -10.38 -0.07
N ASN A 10 19.11 -10.96 -1.18
CA ASN A 10 20.51 -10.91 -1.58
C ASN A 10 20.92 -9.46 -1.91
N GLU A 11 22.05 -8.99 -1.38
CA GLU A 11 22.56 -7.64 -1.64
C GLU A 11 22.77 -7.33 -3.14
N LYS A 12 22.98 -8.35 -3.96
CA LYS A 12 23.08 -8.20 -5.41
C LYS A 12 21.80 -7.66 -6.06
N PHE A 13 20.62 -7.86 -5.43
CA PHE A 13 19.38 -7.24 -5.89
C PHE A 13 19.47 -5.71 -5.85
N TYR A 14 20.00 -5.15 -4.77
CA TYR A 14 20.13 -3.69 -4.61
C TYR A 14 21.23 -3.07 -5.49
N GLN A 15 22.13 -3.89 -6.03
CA GLN A 15 23.16 -3.46 -6.99
C GLN A 15 22.65 -3.44 -8.44
N LEU A 16 21.45 -3.93 -8.70
CA LEU A 16 20.83 -3.86 -10.03
C LEU A 16 20.52 -2.41 -10.41
N PRO A 17 20.58 -2.07 -11.70
CA PRO A 17 20.01 -0.81 -12.19
C PRO A 17 18.55 -0.65 -11.72
N GLU A 18 18.16 0.60 -11.39
CA GLU A 18 16.81 0.89 -10.87
C GLU A 18 15.70 0.32 -11.75
N GLU A 19 15.84 0.42 -13.07
CA GLU A 19 14.87 -0.15 -14.03
C GLU A 19 14.69 -1.66 -13.87
N LYS A 20 15.77 -2.40 -13.60
CA LYS A 20 15.68 -3.86 -13.38
C LYS A 20 15.04 -4.18 -12.04
N GLN A 21 15.39 -3.43 -10.98
CA GLN A 21 14.72 -3.56 -9.69
C GLN A 21 13.21 -3.29 -9.85
N LEU A 22 12.84 -2.20 -10.52
CA LEU A 22 11.46 -1.83 -10.74
C LEU A 22 10.66 -2.90 -11.51
N ARG A 23 11.25 -3.50 -12.56
CA ARG A 23 10.61 -4.60 -13.30
C ARG A 23 10.34 -5.81 -12.41
N ILE A 24 11.29 -6.18 -11.55
CA ILE A 24 11.13 -7.32 -10.64
C ILE A 24 10.05 -7.03 -9.60
N LEU A 25 10.05 -5.83 -9.02
CA LEU A 25 9.02 -5.39 -8.07
C LEU A 25 7.63 -5.41 -8.70
N ASN A 26 7.47 -4.78 -9.87
CA ASN A 26 6.18 -4.72 -10.56
C ASN A 26 5.69 -6.10 -11.01
N ALA A 27 6.58 -6.99 -11.45
CA ALA A 27 6.23 -8.38 -11.75
C ALA A 27 5.69 -9.11 -10.52
N GLY A 28 6.33 -8.94 -9.37
CA GLY A 28 5.87 -9.52 -8.11
C GLY A 28 4.50 -8.94 -7.69
N PHE A 29 4.35 -7.63 -7.67
CA PHE A 29 3.08 -6.97 -7.35
C PHE A 29 1.96 -7.45 -8.28
N ARG A 30 2.21 -7.51 -9.58
CA ARG A 30 1.23 -7.92 -10.58
C ARG A 30 0.77 -9.37 -10.41
N VAL A 31 1.68 -10.31 -10.21
CA VAL A 31 1.33 -11.73 -10.09
C VAL A 31 0.60 -11.98 -8.76
N PHE A 32 1.09 -11.44 -7.66
CA PHE A 32 0.45 -11.60 -6.36
C PHE A 32 -0.88 -10.82 -6.24
N SER A 33 -1.07 -9.71 -6.95
CA SER A 33 -2.34 -8.99 -6.94
C SER A 33 -3.47 -9.74 -7.66
N LYS A 34 -3.14 -10.63 -8.61
CA LYS A 34 -4.16 -11.41 -9.35
C LYS A 34 -4.70 -12.61 -8.60
N SER A 35 -3.94 -13.14 -7.64
CA SER A 35 -4.26 -14.41 -6.97
C SER A 35 -3.87 -14.38 -5.49
N THR A 36 -4.18 -15.46 -4.74
CA THR A 36 -3.70 -15.63 -3.36
C THR A 36 -2.20 -15.95 -3.34
N TYR A 37 -1.56 -15.75 -2.19
CA TYR A 37 -0.16 -16.13 -1.99
C TYR A 37 0.12 -17.54 -2.53
N ARG A 38 -0.70 -18.53 -2.13
CA ARG A 38 -0.48 -19.95 -2.51
C ARG A 38 -0.54 -20.19 -4.01
N LYS A 39 -1.48 -19.55 -4.71
CA LYS A 39 -1.74 -19.74 -6.14
C LYS A 39 -0.84 -18.93 -7.06
N SER A 40 0.04 -18.10 -6.54
CA SER A 40 0.96 -17.26 -7.32
C SER A 40 2.30 -17.95 -7.51
N PRO A 41 2.64 -18.41 -8.73
CA PRO A 41 3.85 -19.19 -8.96
C PRO A 41 5.07 -18.31 -9.25
N MET A 42 6.22 -18.64 -8.69
CA MET A 42 7.50 -17.96 -8.92
C MET A 42 7.94 -17.93 -10.39
N ASN A 43 7.53 -18.91 -11.18
CA ASN A 43 7.86 -18.94 -12.64
C ASN A 43 7.19 -17.77 -13.38
N GLU A 44 5.94 -17.48 -13.05
CA GLU A 44 5.18 -16.37 -13.67
C GLU A 44 5.83 -15.04 -13.31
N ILE A 45 6.24 -14.86 -12.04
CA ILE A 45 6.95 -13.66 -11.61
C ILE A 45 8.27 -13.50 -12.37
N ALA A 46 9.04 -14.57 -12.53
CA ALA A 46 10.30 -14.53 -13.26
C ALA A 46 10.09 -14.17 -14.74
N ALA A 47 9.09 -14.79 -15.38
CA ALA A 47 8.72 -14.53 -16.78
C ALA A 47 8.26 -13.09 -16.98
N GLU A 48 7.39 -12.57 -16.11
CA GLU A 48 6.90 -11.19 -16.13
C GLU A 48 8.05 -10.17 -15.92
N ALA A 49 9.03 -10.50 -15.06
CA ALA A 49 10.21 -9.68 -14.81
C ALA A 49 11.25 -9.76 -15.93
N GLY A 50 11.11 -10.68 -16.90
CA GLY A 50 12.09 -10.91 -17.96
C GLY A 50 13.42 -11.47 -17.44
N ILE A 51 13.38 -12.34 -16.42
CA ILE A 51 14.56 -13.00 -15.84
C ILE A 51 14.35 -14.51 -15.70
N SER A 52 15.43 -15.27 -15.51
CA SER A 52 15.32 -16.69 -15.22
C SER A 52 14.76 -16.94 -13.81
N LYS A 53 14.06 -18.07 -13.64
CA LYS A 53 13.60 -18.53 -12.31
C LYS A 53 14.76 -18.67 -11.33
N SER A 54 15.90 -19.19 -11.77
CA SER A 54 17.11 -19.35 -10.95
C SER A 54 17.62 -18.00 -10.43
N LEU A 55 17.57 -16.96 -11.29
CA LEU A 55 18.00 -15.61 -10.89
C LEU A 55 17.03 -14.99 -9.89
N LEU A 56 15.72 -15.22 -10.03
CA LEU A 56 14.75 -14.77 -9.04
C LEU A 56 15.00 -15.44 -7.68
N PHE A 57 15.26 -16.76 -7.64
CA PHE A 57 15.62 -17.47 -6.41
C PHE A 57 17.00 -17.08 -5.84
N PHE A 58 17.90 -16.60 -6.68
CA PHE A 58 19.17 -16.05 -6.22
C PHE A 58 18.97 -14.73 -5.46
N TYR A 59 18.04 -13.86 -5.89
CA TYR A 59 17.72 -12.63 -5.19
C TYR A 59 16.84 -12.86 -3.97
N PHE A 60 15.85 -13.72 -4.10
CA PHE A 60 14.84 -14.00 -3.07
C PHE A 60 14.75 -15.50 -2.85
N ARG A 61 15.45 -15.96 -1.89
CA ARG A 61 15.63 -17.38 -1.49
C ARG A 61 14.40 -18.30 -1.78
N ASN A 62 13.18 -17.79 -1.55
CA ASN A 62 11.92 -18.50 -1.77
C ASN A 62 10.76 -17.52 -1.97
N LYS A 63 9.57 -18.06 -2.23
CA LYS A 63 8.34 -17.28 -2.44
C LYS A 63 7.95 -16.44 -1.23
N LYS A 64 8.05 -16.99 -0.03
CA LYS A 64 7.74 -16.30 1.23
C LYS A 64 8.60 -15.05 1.39
N GLU A 65 9.89 -15.17 1.23
CA GLU A 65 10.83 -14.04 1.35
C GLU A 65 10.54 -12.94 0.34
N LEU A 66 10.22 -13.30 -0.92
CA LEU A 66 9.82 -12.32 -1.92
C LEU A 66 8.51 -11.63 -1.53
N TYR A 67 7.50 -12.38 -1.10
CA TYR A 67 6.19 -11.84 -0.74
C TYR A 67 6.28 -10.83 0.40
N LEU A 68 6.96 -11.21 1.49
CA LEU A 68 7.16 -10.34 2.66
C LEU A 68 8.02 -9.12 2.32
N PHE A 69 9.05 -9.28 1.49
CA PHE A 69 9.86 -8.17 1.00
C PHE A 69 9.01 -7.17 0.19
N LEU A 70 8.16 -7.66 -0.71
CA LEU A 70 7.25 -6.82 -1.50
C LEU A 70 6.27 -6.06 -0.59
N MET A 71 5.71 -6.72 0.42
CA MET A 71 4.80 -6.06 1.37
C MET A 71 5.52 -4.95 2.14
N LYS A 72 6.69 -5.23 2.68
CA LYS A 72 7.50 -4.23 3.37
C LYS A 72 7.83 -3.05 2.44
N ARG A 73 8.20 -3.34 1.19
CA ARG A 73 8.53 -2.29 0.21
C ARG A 73 7.30 -1.46 -0.18
N ALA A 74 6.12 -2.08 -0.27
CA ALA A 74 4.86 -1.38 -0.54
C ALA A 74 4.53 -0.38 0.59
N GLU A 75 4.69 -0.77 1.84
CA GLU A 75 4.49 0.13 2.99
C GLU A 75 5.49 1.28 3.01
N GLU A 76 6.79 0.99 2.81
CA GLU A 76 7.85 2.00 2.74
C GLU A 76 7.57 3.03 1.63
N LEU A 77 7.24 2.56 0.42
CA LEU A 77 6.92 3.42 -0.72
C LEU A 77 5.68 4.28 -0.44
N THR A 78 4.62 3.68 0.10
CA THR A 78 3.40 4.41 0.46
C THR A 78 3.72 5.55 1.43
N MET A 79 4.47 5.28 2.49
CA MET A 79 4.86 6.30 3.46
C MET A 79 5.79 7.37 2.86
N GLU A 80 6.67 6.98 1.93
CA GLU A 80 7.56 7.91 1.22
C GLU A 80 6.75 8.90 0.37
N TYR A 81 5.79 8.42 -0.45
CA TYR A 81 4.94 9.27 -1.28
C TYR A 81 4.03 10.17 -0.43
N LEU A 82 3.40 9.63 0.61
CA LEU A 82 2.58 10.42 1.53
C LEU A 82 3.39 11.49 2.25
N SER A 83 4.60 11.20 2.70
CA SER A 83 5.46 12.17 3.38
C SER A 83 5.94 13.26 2.41
N LYS A 84 6.31 12.91 1.18
CA LYS A 84 6.72 13.88 0.14
C LYS A 84 5.58 14.79 -0.31
N SER A 85 4.33 14.31 -0.31
CA SER A 85 3.17 15.12 -0.68
C SER A 85 2.85 16.23 0.32
N GLY A 86 3.39 16.17 1.53
CA GLY A 86 3.07 17.10 2.61
C GLY A 86 1.65 16.93 3.16
N CYS A 87 0.92 15.85 2.82
CA CYS A 87 -0.46 15.66 3.29
C CYS A 87 -0.57 15.70 4.81
N TYR A 88 0.40 15.16 5.54
CA TYR A 88 0.40 15.19 7.00
C TYR A 88 0.70 16.58 7.62
N ALA A 89 1.00 17.59 6.81
CA ALA A 89 1.12 18.98 7.28
C ALA A 89 -0.24 19.70 7.32
N GLU A 90 -1.26 19.15 6.65
CA GLU A 90 -2.60 19.72 6.64
C GLU A 90 -3.26 19.66 8.02
N SER A 91 -3.96 20.73 8.38
CA SER A 91 -4.83 20.79 9.56
C SER A 91 -6.28 20.37 9.25
N ASP A 92 -6.70 20.46 7.99
CA ASP A 92 -7.98 19.95 7.48
C ASP A 92 -7.82 18.49 7.09
N ILE A 93 -8.52 17.58 7.79
CA ILE A 93 -8.47 16.14 7.52
C ILE A 93 -8.92 15.77 6.10
N PHE A 94 -9.90 16.49 5.57
CA PHE A 94 -10.45 16.23 4.24
C PHE A 94 -9.43 16.59 3.16
N GLU A 95 -8.75 17.73 3.29
CA GLU A 95 -7.66 18.10 2.39
C GLU A 95 -6.43 17.19 2.58
N MET A 96 -6.14 16.77 3.82
CA MET A 96 -5.10 15.76 4.07
C MET A 96 -5.39 14.46 3.32
N MET A 97 -6.62 13.96 3.38
CA MET A 97 -7.01 12.73 2.69
C MET A 97 -6.96 12.89 1.17
N TYR A 98 -7.39 14.03 0.64
CA TYR A 98 -7.33 14.30 -0.80
C TYR A 98 -5.89 14.38 -1.30
N LYS A 99 -5.00 15.08 -0.61
CA LYS A 99 -3.56 15.11 -0.92
C LYS A 99 -2.93 13.72 -0.82
N GLY A 100 -3.34 12.94 0.17
CA GLY A 100 -2.92 11.54 0.30
C GLY A 100 -3.35 10.68 -0.89
N LEU A 101 -4.57 10.89 -1.41
CA LEU A 101 -5.03 10.22 -2.62
C LEU A 101 -4.19 10.63 -3.83
N LEU A 102 -3.94 11.94 -4.03
CA LEU A 102 -3.08 12.43 -5.12
C LEU A 102 -1.70 11.77 -5.09
N ALA A 103 -1.08 11.67 -3.92
CA ALA A 103 0.20 10.99 -3.75
C ALA A 103 0.13 9.50 -4.13
N LYS A 104 -0.94 8.80 -3.73
CA LYS A 104 -1.17 7.40 -4.10
C LYS A 104 -1.42 7.22 -5.59
N THR A 105 -2.15 8.11 -6.26
CA THR A 105 -2.36 8.02 -7.71
C THR A 105 -1.06 8.24 -8.49
N GLU A 106 -0.19 9.12 -8.03
CA GLU A 106 1.15 9.28 -8.60
C GLU A 106 2.00 8.01 -8.43
N MET A 107 1.98 7.42 -7.24
CA MET A 107 2.65 6.15 -6.95
C MET A 107 2.17 5.03 -7.88
N MET A 108 0.88 4.95 -8.17
CA MET A 108 0.29 3.95 -9.06
C MET A 108 0.80 4.05 -10.51
N ARG A 109 1.27 5.22 -10.96
CA ARG A 109 1.90 5.36 -12.28
C ARG A 109 3.20 4.55 -12.38
N LYS A 110 3.97 4.50 -11.30
CA LYS A 110 5.23 3.74 -11.23
C LYS A 110 5.03 2.29 -10.77
N TYR A 111 4.02 2.04 -9.94
CA TYR A 111 3.71 0.74 -9.31
C TYR A 111 2.21 0.41 -9.46
N PRO A 112 1.74 0.08 -10.69
CA PRO A 112 0.30 0.02 -10.98
C PRO A 112 -0.48 -1.03 -10.17
N ASP A 113 0.17 -2.16 -9.83
CA ASP A 113 -0.48 -3.28 -9.13
C ASP A 113 -0.17 -3.32 -7.62
N MET A 114 0.66 -2.38 -7.11
CA MET A 114 1.15 -2.42 -5.73
C MET A 114 0.04 -2.22 -4.70
N SER A 115 -0.87 -1.28 -4.94
CA SER A 115 -1.96 -1.00 -4.00
C SER A 115 -2.93 -2.17 -3.88
N LEU A 116 -3.26 -2.84 -5.00
CA LEU A 116 -4.11 -4.04 -4.98
C LEU A 116 -3.40 -5.21 -4.29
N PHE A 117 -2.11 -5.38 -4.54
CA PHE A 117 -1.28 -6.36 -3.84
C PHE A 117 -1.29 -6.11 -2.32
N ALA A 118 -1.02 -4.88 -1.89
CA ALA A 118 -0.99 -4.52 -0.47
C ALA A 118 -2.36 -4.77 0.19
N LEU A 119 -3.45 -4.33 -0.45
CA LEU A 119 -4.81 -4.54 0.07
C LEU A 119 -5.14 -6.03 0.21
N LYS A 120 -4.84 -6.87 -0.79
CA LYS A 120 -5.03 -8.32 -0.68
C LYS A 120 -4.16 -8.95 0.40
N SER A 121 -2.92 -8.44 0.57
CA SER A 121 -2.02 -8.93 1.62
C SER A 121 -2.52 -8.62 3.03
N TYR A 122 -3.32 -7.56 3.23
CA TYR A 122 -3.96 -7.27 4.52
C TYR A 122 -4.96 -8.35 4.95
N TYR A 123 -5.55 -9.05 3.98
CA TYR A 123 -6.56 -10.11 4.17
C TYR A 123 -6.02 -11.49 3.81
N GLU A 124 -4.69 -11.66 3.63
CA GLU A 124 -4.09 -12.96 3.36
C GLU A 124 -4.08 -13.82 4.62
N GLU A 125 -4.68 -15.02 4.54
CA GLU A 125 -4.85 -15.95 5.65
C GLU A 125 -3.94 -17.19 5.55
N ASP A 126 -3.05 -17.25 4.55
CA ASP A 126 -2.14 -18.38 4.41
C ASP A 126 -1.18 -18.45 5.59
N GLU A 127 -1.21 -19.59 6.30
CA GLU A 127 -0.45 -19.86 7.53
C GLU A 127 1.07 -19.63 7.37
N GLU A 128 1.58 -19.73 6.13
CA GLU A 128 2.99 -19.53 5.85
C GLU A 128 3.41 -18.06 6.00
N VAL A 129 2.52 -17.10 5.76
CA VAL A 129 2.85 -15.67 5.67
C VAL A 129 2.06 -14.75 6.58
N LYS A 130 0.87 -15.13 7.04
CA LYS A 130 -0.05 -14.23 7.75
C LYS A 130 0.54 -13.55 8.98
N ASP A 131 1.26 -14.28 9.82
CA ASP A 131 1.81 -13.75 11.08
C ASP A 131 2.92 -12.71 10.81
N GLU A 132 3.79 -12.98 9.84
CA GLU A 132 4.83 -12.05 9.44
C GLU A 132 4.27 -10.83 8.71
N LEU A 133 3.20 -11.01 7.91
CA LEU A 133 2.48 -9.89 7.30
C LEU A 133 1.95 -8.93 8.36
N GLN A 134 1.28 -9.45 9.40
CA GLN A 134 0.75 -8.60 10.47
C GLN A 134 1.86 -7.83 11.20
N LYS A 135 3.03 -8.43 11.40
CA LYS A 135 4.20 -7.73 11.97
C LYS A 135 4.71 -6.60 11.08
N ILE A 136 4.59 -6.74 9.75
CA ILE A 136 4.95 -5.69 8.81
C ILE A 136 3.88 -4.59 8.79
N ILE A 137 2.61 -4.95 8.70
CA ILE A 137 1.48 -4.03 8.49
C ILE A 137 1.16 -3.16 9.72
N ALA A 138 1.13 -3.77 10.92
CA ALA A 138 0.66 -3.10 12.12
C ALA A 138 1.41 -1.80 12.47
N PRO A 139 2.76 -1.71 12.36
CA PRO A 139 3.48 -0.47 12.62
C PRO A 139 3.06 0.68 11.69
N TYR A 140 2.82 0.39 10.41
CA TYR A 140 2.45 1.41 9.42
C TYR A 140 1.02 1.92 9.62
N ARG A 141 0.07 1.03 9.93
CA ARG A 141 -1.30 1.42 10.32
C ARG A 141 -1.29 2.36 11.52
N LYS A 142 -0.58 2.00 12.57
CA LYS A 142 -0.44 2.84 13.77
C LYS A 142 0.21 4.18 13.46
N LEU A 143 1.24 4.21 12.62
CA LEU A 143 1.93 5.43 12.23
C LEU A 143 1.00 6.36 11.44
N SER A 144 0.22 5.84 10.51
CA SER A 144 -0.76 6.62 9.73
C SER A 144 -1.80 7.27 10.64
N THR A 145 -2.42 6.50 11.53
CA THR A 145 -3.40 7.01 12.49
C THR A 145 -2.80 8.10 13.39
N ASN A 146 -1.61 7.86 13.95
CA ASN A 146 -0.93 8.81 14.82
C ASN A 146 -0.55 10.13 14.12
N LYS A 147 -0.33 10.10 12.81
CA LYS A 147 -0.03 11.31 12.03
C LYS A 147 -1.28 12.11 11.66
N SER A 148 -2.42 11.45 11.52
CA SER A 148 -3.65 12.04 11.00
C SER A 148 -4.52 12.70 12.07
N LEU A 149 -4.74 12.03 13.21
CA LEU A 149 -5.71 12.44 14.21
C LEU A 149 -5.30 13.61 15.13
N PRO A 150 -4.02 13.75 15.57
CA PRO A 150 -3.68 14.73 16.61
C PRO A 150 -3.82 16.20 16.20
N LYS A 151 -4.05 16.49 14.93
CA LYS A 151 -4.11 17.85 14.38
C LYS A 151 -5.53 18.36 14.19
N LEU A 152 -6.53 17.54 14.44
CA LEU A 152 -7.93 17.92 14.25
C LEU A 152 -8.37 18.90 15.33
N ASP A 153 -9.02 19.99 14.92
CA ASP A 153 -9.74 20.87 15.83
C ASP A 153 -11.15 20.31 16.08
N PRO A 154 -11.43 19.75 17.27
CA PRO A 154 -12.72 19.15 17.55
C PRO A 154 -13.90 20.13 17.46
N THR A 155 -13.64 21.44 17.58
CA THR A 155 -14.69 22.46 17.58
C THR A 155 -15.37 22.63 16.22
N LEU A 156 -14.71 22.21 15.14
CA LEU A 156 -15.23 22.27 13.78
C LEU A 156 -16.27 21.18 13.48
N PHE A 157 -16.28 20.12 14.28
CA PHE A 157 -17.12 18.95 14.06
C PHE A 157 -18.41 19.00 14.89
N LYS A 158 -19.41 18.23 14.46
CA LYS A 158 -20.68 18.06 15.17
C LYS A 158 -20.44 17.59 16.61
N ASP A 159 -21.23 18.12 17.54
CA ASP A 159 -21.10 17.80 18.96
C ASP A 159 -21.34 16.30 19.21
N GLY A 160 -20.51 15.70 20.05
CA GLY A 160 -20.58 14.27 20.38
C GLY A 160 -20.01 13.31 19.33
N LEU A 161 -19.39 13.83 18.25
CA LEU A 161 -18.76 12.98 17.23
C LEU A 161 -17.47 12.33 17.77
N ASP A 162 -17.37 11.01 17.63
CA ASP A 162 -16.11 10.30 17.86
C ASP A 162 -15.19 10.45 16.64
N LEU A 163 -14.16 11.29 16.77
CA LEU A 163 -13.22 11.57 15.68
C LEU A 163 -12.40 10.33 15.24
N ASN A 164 -12.15 9.37 16.14
CA ASN A 164 -11.48 8.13 15.77
C ASN A 164 -12.40 7.27 14.89
N MET A 165 -13.67 7.14 15.27
CA MET A 165 -14.66 6.41 14.51
C MET A 165 -14.89 7.06 13.13
N MET A 166 -15.02 8.40 13.09
CA MET A 166 -15.10 9.17 11.83
C MET A 166 -13.92 8.87 10.91
N TYR A 167 -12.69 8.95 11.43
CA TYR A 167 -11.48 8.68 10.64
C TYR A 167 -11.47 7.24 10.12
N GLN A 168 -11.86 6.28 10.95
CA GLN A 168 -11.92 4.88 10.58
C GLN A 168 -12.97 4.62 9.49
N ASP A 169 -14.15 5.23 9.58
CA ASP A 169 -15.18 5.17 8.54
C ASP A 169 -14.68 5.69 7.21
N MET A 170 -14.12 6.91 7.19
CA MET A 170 -13.55 7.53 5.99
C MET A 170 -12.43 6.68 5.39
N PHE A 171 -11.59 6.07 6.23
CA PHE A 171 -10.49 5.20 5.79
C PHE A 171 -11.02 3.92 5.13
N LEU A 172 -11.97 3.22 5.77
CA LEU A 172 -12.56 1.99 5.24
C LEU A 172 -13.34 2.23 3.95
N ALA A 173 -14.10 3.34 3.89
CA ALA A 173 -14.80 3.74 2.68
C ALA A 173 -13.83 4.02 1.52
N SER A 174 -12.70 4.68 1.81
CA SER A 174 -11.65 4.95 0.82
C SER A 174 -10.98 3.68 0.32
N GLU A 175 -10.66 2.74 1.22
CA GLU A 175 -10.10 1.42 0.84
C GLU A 175 -11.09 0.63 -0.04
N GLY A 176 -12.36 0.59 0.35
CA GLY A 176 -13.42 -0.10 -0.40
C GLY A 176 -13.60 0.49 -1.80
N TYR A 177 -13.63 1.82 -1.92
CA TYR A 177 -13.70 2.51 -3.20
C TYR A 177 -12.49 2.16 -4.10
N MET A 178 -11.28 2.25 -3.58
CA MET A 178 -10.08 1.93 -4.32
C MET A 178 -10.03 0.46 -4.76
N TYR A 179 -10.49 -0.46 -3.90
CA TYR A 179 -10.60 -1.87 -4.24
C TYR A 179 -11.56 -2.10 -5.41
N GLN A 180 -12.72 -1.45 -5.42
CA GLN A 180 -13.68 -1.55 -6.52
C GLN A 180 -13.08 -1.03 -7.83
N MET A 181 -12.41 0.12 -7.80
CA MET A 181 -11.78 0.69 -9.00
C MET A 181 -10.69 -0.22 -9.57
N GLN A 182 -9.85 -0.80 -8.72
CA GLN A 182 -8.78 -1.72 -9.16
C GLN A 182 -9.31 -3.03 -9.75
N ASN A 183 -10.45 -3.54 -9.25
CA ASN A 183 -11.06 -4.76 -9.79
C ASN A 183 -11.82 -4.54 -11.11
N GLN A 184 -12.14 -3.31 -11.48
CA GLN A 184 -12.77 -2.99 -12.77
C GLN A 184 -11.78 -2.91 -13.94
N GLY A 185 -10.48 -3.09 -13.69
CA GLY A 185 -9.42 -3.06 -14.70
C GLY A 185 -8.46 -1.88 -14.48
N ARG A 186 -8.02 -1.25 -15.60
CA ARG A 186 -7.09 -0.11 -15.51
C ARG A 186 -7.76 1.06 -14.80
N ILE A 187 -7.10 1.56 -13.76
CA ILE A 187 -7.59 2.71 -13.00
C ILE A 187 -7.63 3.95 -13.89
N ASP A 188 -8.80 4.55 -14.01
CA ASP A 188 -8.97 5.91 -14.52
C ASP A 188 -8.73 6.90 -13.36
N VAL A 189 -7.55 7.51 -13.37
CA VAL A 189 -7.11 8.41 -12.30
C VAL A 189 -8.02 9.64 -12.20
N ASP A 190 -8.44 10.21 -13.34
CA ASP A 190 -9.27 11.43 -13.34
C ASP A 190 -10.64 11.13 -12.75
N ARG A 191 -11.23 9.98 -13.09
CA ARG A 191 -12.47 9.50 -12.47
C ARG A 191 -12.31 9.30 -10.97
N VAL A 192 -11.23 8.66 -10.53
CA VAL A 192 -10.96 8.44 -9.11
C VAL A 192 -10.87 9.77 -8.36
N LEU A 193 -10.16 10.75 -8.90
CA LEU A 193 -10.02 12.07 -8.27
C LEU A 193 -11.36 12.80 -8.17
N MET A 194 -12.18 12.73 -9.22
CA MET A 194 -13.51 13.36 -9.25
C MET A 194 -14.47 12.71 -8.26
N ASP A 195 -14.54 11.38 -8.24
CA ASP A 195 -15.43 10.66 -7.34
C ASP A 195 -15.00 10.81 -5.88
N TYR A 196 -13.69 10.85 -5.62
CA TYR A 196 -13.20 11.05 -4.27
C TYR A 196 -13.46 12.47 -3.75
N ARG A 197 -13.46 13.49 -4.63
CA ARG A 197 -13.88 14.85 -4.24
C ARG A 197 -15.33 14.86 -3.79
N LYS A 198 -16.24 14.14 -4.48
CA LYS A 198 -17.64 13.99 -4.05
C LYS A 198 -17.77 13.31 -2.69
N LEU A 199 -16.95 12.27 -2.42
CA LEU A 199 -16.91 11.64 -1.10
C LEU A 199 -16.47 12.63 -0.01
N ILE A 200 -15.45 13.43 -0.29
CA ILE A 200 -14.98 14.47 0.64
C ILE A 200 -16.08 15.48 0.91
N ASP A 201 -16.77 15.98 -0.10
CA ASP A 201 -17.87 16.94 0.07
C ASP A 201 -18.99 16.32 0.92
N PHE A 202 -19.36 15.05 0.63
CA PHE A 202 -20.33 14.30 1.44
C PHE A 202 -19.90 14.19 2.92
N TRP A 203 -18.63 13.86 3.19
CA TRP A 203 -18.13 13.76 4.56
C TRP A 203 -18.09 15.12 5.26
N LYS A 204 -17.73 16.19 4.55
CA LYS A 204 -17.80 17.56 5.10
C LYS A 204 -19.23 17.89 5.56
N ASP A 205 -20.24 17.62 4.71
CA ASP A 205 -21.65 17.85 5.06
C ASP A 205 -22.12 16.95 6.22
N LEU A 206 -21.60 15.74 6.30
CA LEU A 206 -21.97 14.77 7.33
C LEU A 206 -21.36 15.11 8.69
N TYR A 207 -20.11 15.56 8.76
CA TYR A 207 -19.32 15.64 9.99
C TYR A 207 -19.06 17.05 10.49
N LEU A 208 -19.02 18.07 9.64
CA LEU A 208 -18.83 19.46 10.07
C LEU A 208 -20.14 20.08 10.60
N LYS A 209 -19.97 21.11 11.45
CA LYS A 209 -21.11 21.94 11.96
C LYS A 209 -21.75 22.76 10.87
#